data_89b1df417da4cd60850109d9f44423b3
#
_entry.id   89b1df417da4cd60850109d9f44423b3
#
_cell.length_a   1.000
_cell.length_b   1.000
_cell.length_c   1.000
_cell.angle_alpha   90.00
_cell.angle_beta   90.00
_cell.angle_gamma   90.00
#
_symmetry.space_group_name_H-M   'P 1'
#
loop_
_entity.id
_entity.type
_entity.pdbx_description
1 polymer ?
#
loop_
_entity_poly.entity_id
_entity_poly.type
_entity_poly.pdbx_seq_one_letter_code
_entity_poly.pdbx_strand_id
1 'polypeptide(L)'
;MATATLDAQLKTQLSKAFLDQFDPFRQENLFVGFAGITGTGQSTRTETEDTLTRKNILYAKMITPSDIAFVIDRVDWTTGTYYDEFDPSLDMSTKNFYVLGGDDTESPNIYICVKKGDAGSTEKPIGTTSNVEVKGDGYRSRS
;
A
#
# COMPACT_ATOMS: atom_id res chain seq x y z
N MET A 1 -18.48 -23.61 0.35
CA MET A 1 -17.09 -23.52 -0.12
C MET A 1 -16.35 -22.62 0.85
N ALA A 2 -15.28 -23.11 1.48
CA ALA A 2 -14.46 -22.26 2.35
C ALA A 2 -13.62 -21.33 1.47
N THR A 3 -13.78 -20.02 1.66
CA THR A 3 -12.94 -19.02 0.99
C THR A 3 -11.62 -18.98 1.76
N ALA A 4 -10.54 -19.45 1.15
CA ALA A 4 -9.20 -19.32 1.73
C ALA A 4 -8.80 -17.85 1.71
N THR A 5 -8.78 -17.21 2.87
CA THR A 5 -8.17 -15.89 3.04
C THR A 5 -6.65 -16.06 3.11
N LEU A 6 -5.95 -15.40 2.21
CA LEU A 6 -4.49 -15.33 2.28
C LEU A 6 -4.09 -14.56 3.55
N ASP A 7 -3.25 -15.17 4.37
CA ASP A 7 -2.65 -14.55 5.54
C ASP A 7 -1.86 -13.28 5.15
N ALA A 8 -1.87 -12.26 6.01
CA ALA A 8 -1.19 -10.99 5.80
C ALA A 8 0.33 -11.16 5.55
N GLN A 9 0.97 -12.11 6.24
CA GLN A 9 2.37 -12.43 6.02
C GLN A 9 2.62 -12.99 4.62
N LEU A 10 1.75 -13.89 4.15
CA LEU A 10 1.86 -14.46 2.80
C LEU A 10 1.61 -13.40 1.73
N LYS A 11 0.66 -12.49 1.94
CA LYS A 11 0.43 -11.34 1.05
C LYS A 11 1.69 -10.47 0.94
N THR A 12 2.33 -10.16 2.07
CA THR A 12 3.55 -9.36 2.10
C THR A 12 4.72 -10.06 1.41
N GLN A 13 4.88 -11.36 1.63
CA GLN A 13 5.93 -12.15 0.99
C GLN A 13 5.71 -12.24 -0.53
N LEU A 14 4.46 -12.49 -0.96
CA LEU A 14 4.10 -12.52 -2.36
C LEU A 14 4.35 -11.18 -3.05
N SER A 15 3.98 -10.08 -2.39
CA SER A 15 4.22 -8.73 -2.90
C SER A 15 5.72 -8.41 -3.03
N LYS A 16 6.54 -8.82 -2.05
CA LYS A 16 8.00 -8.69 -2.15
C LYS A 16 8.58 -9.53 -3.27
N ALA A 17 8.18 -10.79 -3.37
CA ALA A 17 8.62 -11.68 -4.45
C ALA A 17 8.23 -11.13 -5.84
N PHE A 18 7.06 -10.47 -5.93
CA PHE A 18 6.65 -9.79 -7.15
C PHE A 18 7.53 -8.58 -7.46
N LEU A 19 7.86 -7.75 -6.46
CA LEU A 19 8.77 -6.61 -6.63
C LEU A 19 10.18 -7.04 -7.07
N ASP A 20 10.67 -8.15 -6.53
CA ASP A 20 11.99 -8.68 -6.88
C ASP A 20 12.08 -9.13 -8.36
N GLN A 21 10.94 -9.37 -9.00
CA GLN A 21 10.91 -9.68 -10.44
C GLN A 21 11.17 -8.45 -11.33
N PHE A 22 11.00 -7.24 -10.81
CA PHE A 22 11.28 -6.00 -11.55
C PHE A 22 12.74 -5.53 -11.44
N ASP A 23 13.65 -6.43 -11.06
CA ASP A 23 15.08 -6.13 -11.02
C ASP A 23 15.56 -5.75 -12.44
N PRO A 24 16.11 -4.53 -12.63
CA PRO A 24 16.59 -4.07 -13.93
C PRO A 24 17.76 -4.91 -14.48
N PHE A 25 18.39 -5.72 -13.65
CA PHE A 25 19.47 -6.64 -14.07
C PHE A 25 18.96 -8.01 -14.55
N ARG A 26 17.66 -8.29 -14.39
CA ARG A 26 17.05 -9.49 -15.00
C ARG A 26 16.70 -9.21 -16.45
N GLN A 27 16.80 -10.26 -17.30
CA GLN A 27 16.54 -10.14 -18.74
C GLN A 27 15.08 -9.85 -19.11
N GLU A 28 14.15 -9.92 -18.16
CA GLU A 28 12.74 -9.66 -18.37
C GLU A 28 12.38 -8.24 -17.87
N ASN A 29 12.30 -7.31 -18.81
CA ASN A 29 11.90 -5.94 -18.52
C ASN A 29 10.38 -5.80 -18.73
N LEU A 30 9.69 -5.19 -17.76
CA LEU A 30 8.29 -4.82 -17.90
C LEU A 30 8.19 -3.38 -18.39
N PHE A 31 7.33 -3.16 -19.39
CA PHE A 31 7.03 -1.83 -19.90
C PHE A 31 5.54 -1.54 -19.76
N VAL A 32 5.22 -0.31 -19.35
CA VAL A 32 3.87 0.25 -19.45
C VAL A 32 3.86 1.26 -20.58
N GLY A 33 2.90 1.13 -21.48
CA GLY A 33 2.81 2.00 -22.63
C GLY A 33 1.37 2.36 -23.00
N PHE A 34 1.24 3.41 -23.80
CA PHE A 34 -0.03 3.80 -24.41
C PHE A 34 -0.03 3.39 -25.86
N ALA A 35 -1.04 2.61 -26.26
CA ALA A 35 -1.26 2.23 -27.65
C ALA A 35 -2.52 2.94 -28.15
N GLY A 36 -2.43 3.53 -29.33
CA GLY A 36 -3.56 4.14 -30.03
C GLY A 36 -4.48 3.08 -30.64
N ILE A 37 -5.22 2.35 -29.79
CA ILE A 37 -6.18 1.34 -30.23
C ILE A 37 -7.59 1.84 -29.91
N THR A 38 -8.41 1.88 -30.92
CA THR A 38 -9.86 2.00 -30.76
C THR A 38 -10.45 0.59 -30.66
N GLY A 39 -10.77 0.15 -29.45
CA GLY A 39 -11.40 -1.14 -29.23
C GLY A 39 -12.08 -1.20 -27.87
N THR A 40 -13.26 -1.77 -27.82
CA THR A 40 -13.94 -2.15 -26.59
C THR A 40 -13.12 -3.24 -25.91
N GLY A 41 -12.82 -3.04 -24.63
CA GLY A 41 -11.98 -3.95 -23.85
C GLY A 41 -12.42 -5.40 -23.98
N GLN A 42 -11.58 -6.22 -24.59
CA GLN A 42 -11.81 -7.66 -24.72
C GLN A 42 -11.10 -8.39 -23.60
N SER A 43 -11.74 -9.38 -23.06
CA SER A 43 -11.18 -10.24 -21.99
C SER A 43 -10.16 -11.26 -22.51
N THR A 44 -10.13 -11.49 -23.83
CA THR A 44 -9.17 -12.40 -24.48
C THR A 44 -8.60 -11.73 -25.72
N ARG A 45 -7.29 -11.59 -25.78
CA ARG A 45 -6.58 -11.04 -26.94
C ARG A 45 -6.15 -12.18 -27.88
N THR A 46 -6.29 -11.95 -29.17
CA THR A 46 -5.70 -12.83 -30.18
C THR A 46 -4.24 -12.42 -30.46
N GLU A 47 -3.43 -13.34 -30.99
CA GLU A 47 -2.05 -13.06 -31.39
C GLU A 47 -1.95 -11.90 -32.40
N THR A 48 -2.94 -11.77 -33.27
CA THR A 48 -3.04 -10.67 -34.23
C THR A 48 -3.24 -9.32 -33.52
N GLU A 49 -4.10 -9.29 -32.50
CA GLU A 49 -4.36 -8.07 -31.72
C GLU A 49 -3.13 -7.65 -30.90
N ASP A 50 -2.37 -8.59 -30.37
CA ASP A 50 -1.10 -8.31 -29.70
C ASP A 50 -0.08 -7.70 -30.66
N THR A 51 0.01 -8.20 -31.88
CA THR A 51 0.90 -7.66 -32.91
C THR A 51 0.48 -6.23 -33.31
N LEU A 52 -0.82 -5.97 -33.48
CA LEU A 52 -1.34 -4.65 -33.77
C LEU A 52 -1.12 -3.68 -32.60
N THR A 53 -1.28 -4.17 -31.37
CA THR A 53 -1.02 -3.37 -30.16
C THR A 53 0.45 -2.93 -30.13
N ARG A 54 1.39 -3.83 -30.38
CA ARG A 54 2.83 -3.51 -30.40
C ARG A 54 3.18 -2.51 -31.50
N LYS A 55 2.56 -2.62 -32.68
CA LYS A 55 2.76 -1.67 -33.79
C LYS A 55 2.20 -0.27 -33.50
N ASN A 56 1.17 -0.19 -32.67
CA ASN A 56 0.48 1.05 -32.34
C ASN A 56 0.92 1.67 -31.00
N ILE A 57 2.00 1.18 -30.39
CA ILE A 57 2.57 1.79 -29.19
C ILE A 57 3.13 3.15 -29.57
N LEU A 58 2.54 4.19 -29.00
CA LEU A 58 2.97 5.58 -29.18
C LEU A 58 4.05 5.98 -28.15
N TYR A 59 3.96 5.40 -26.96
CA TYR A 59 4.83 5.71 -25.86
C TYR A 59 4.92 4.49 -24.91
N ALA A 60 6.12 4.20 -24.44
CA ALA A 60 6.33 3.15 -23.44
C ALA A 60 7.41 3.60 -22.44
N LYS A 61 7.20 3.28 -21.16
CA LYS A 61 8.15 3.47 -20.08
C LYS A 61 8.51 2.11 -19.49
N MET A 62 9.78 1.84 -19.33
CA MET A 62 10.24 0.68 -18.55
C MET A 62 9.91 0.91 -17.07
N ILE A 63 9.34 -0.09 -16.43
CA ILE A 63 9.04 -0.05 -15.00
C ILE A 63 10.27 -0.55 -14.24
N THR A 64 10.71 0.27 -13.31
CA THR A 64 11.78 -0.05 -12.37
C THR A 64 11.22 -0.27 -10.98
N PRO A 65 11.92 -0.89 -10.04
CA PRO A 65 11.47 -1.04 -8.65
C PRO A 65 11.06 0.28 -7.98
N SER A 66 11.68 1.39 -8.38
CA SER A 66 11.34 2.73 -7.86
C SER A 66 10.03 3.30 -8.39
N ASP A 67 9.49 2.75 -9.47
CA ASP A 67 8.18 3.15 -10.03
C ASP A 67 7.01 2.40 -9.36
N ILE A 68 7.31 1.45 -8.47
CA ILE A 68 6.32 0.59 -7.84
C ILE A 68 6.25 0.93 -6.35
N ALA A 69 5.04 1.15 -5.86
CA ALA A 69 4.78 1.39 -4.45
C ALA A 69 3.65 0.49 -3.94
N PHE A 70 3.72 0.13 -2.67
CA PHE A 70 2.60 -0.51 -2.00
C PHE A 70 1.51 0.52 -1.76
N VAL A 71 0.28 0.11 -2.01
CA VAL A 71 -0.90 0.93 -1.73
C VAL A 71 -1.59 0.34 -0.50
N ILE A 72 -1.90 1.19 0.45
CA ILE A 72 -2.71 0.86 1.62
C ILE A 72 -3.96 1.74 1.62
N ASP A 73 -5.01 1.26 2.27
CA ASP A 73 -6.23 2.04 2.42
C ASP A 73 -5.93 3.31 3.23
N ARG A 74 -6.54 4.42 2.82
CA ARG A 74 -6.44 5.67 3.55
C ARG A 74 -7.35 5.62 4.78
N VAL A 75 -6.76 5.72 5.95
CA VAL A 75 -7.47 5.83 7.23
C VAL A 75 -7.09 7.14 7.87
N ASP A 76 -7.99 8.12 7.85
CA ASP A 76 -7.76 9.41 8.50
C ASP A 76 -7.98 9.28 10.01
N TRP A 77 -7.14 9.95 10.80
CA TRP A 77 -7.34 10.01 12.24
C TRP A 77 -8.64 10.75 12.59
N THR A 78 -9.38 10.17 13.54
CA THR A 78 -10.64 10.76 14.04
C THR A 78 -10.65 10.72 15.56
N THR A 79 -10.97 11.86 16.19
CA THR A 79 -11.06 11.94 17.64
C THR A 79 -12.16 11.02 18.19
N GLY A 80 -11.90 10.42 19.34
CA GLY A 80 -12.81 9.48 20.00
C GLY A 80 -12.81 8.07 19.43
N THR A 81 -12.03 7.81 18.37
CA THR A 81 -11.92 6.47 17.78
C THR A 81 -10.96 5.59 18.57
N TYR A 82 -11.33 4.32 18.72
CA TYR A 82 -10.44 3.30 19.28
C TYR A 82 -9.54 2.75 18.20
N TYR A 83 -8.23 2.78 18.45
CA TYR A 83 -7.24 2.19 17.60
C TYR A 83 -6.65 0.95 18.25
N ASP A 84 -6.51 -0.11 17.48
CA ASP A 84 -5.95 -1.38 17.93
C ASP A 84 -4.42 -1.29 18.01
N GLU A 85 -3.84 -2.00 18.96
CA GLU A 85 -2.40 -2.17 19.04
C GLU A 85 -1.93 -3.08 17.90
N PHE A 86 -0.87 -2.68 17.21
CA PHE A 86 -0.26 -3.49 16.16
C PHE A 86 0.47 -4.69 16.74
N ASP A 87 0.04 -5.87 16.38
CA ASP A 87 0.68 -7.13 16.73
C ASP A 87 0.98 -7.93 15.45
N PRO A 88 2.26 -8.08 15.09
CA PRO A 88 2.65 -8.81 13.87
C PRO A 88 2.35 -10.31 13.92
N SER A 89 2.03 -10.86 15.09
CA SER A 89 1.66 -12.28 15.26
C SER A 89 0.18 -12.56 14.97
N LEU A 90 -0.64 -11.51 14.88
CA LEU A 90 -2.08 -11.60 14.66
C LEU A 90 -2.47 -11.19 13.23
N ASP A 91 -3.62 -11.65 12.79
CA ASP A 91 -4.24 -11.12 11.57
C ASP A 91 -4.81 -9.72 11.84
N MET A 92 -4.10 -8.71 11.34
CA MET A 92 -4.46 -7.30 11.50
C MET A 92 -5.36 -6.77 10.37
N SER A 93 -5.80 -7.60 9.45
CA SER A 93 -6.57 -7.18 8.25
C SER A 93 -7.91 -6.50 8.57
N THR A 94 -8.49 -6.79 9.73
CA THR A 94 -9.77 -6.23 10.20
C THR A 94 -9.60 -5.20 11.32
N LYS A 95 -8.37 -4.81 11.64
CA LYS A 95 -8.02 -3.96 12.77
C LYS A 95 -7.64 -2.55 12.34
N ASN A 96 -8.03 -1.57 13.14
CA ASN A 96 -7.67 -0.16 12.96
C ASN A 96 -6.38 0.14 13.71
N PHE A 97 -5.22 -0.26 13.19
CA PHE A 97 -3.94 -0.12 13.87
C PHE A 97 -3.04 0.97 13.28
N TYR A 98 -3.46 1.61 12.19
CA TYR A 98 -2.72 2.71 11.57
C TYR A 98 -3.67 3.84 11.16
N VAL A 99 -3.12 5.03 11.09
CA VAL A 99 -3.83 6.23 10.64
C VAL A 99 -2.93 7.16 9.87
N LEU A 100 -3.54 7.95 9.02
CA LEU A 100 -2.93 9.13 8.44
C LEU A 100 -3.06 10.27 9.44
N GLY A 101 -1.93 10.75 9.93
CA GLY A 101 -1.82 11.86 10.87
C GLY A 101 -0.93 12.95 10.29
N GLY A 102 -0.34 13.73 11.17
CA GLY A 102 0.54 14.84 10.83
C GLY A 102 -0.10 16.19 11.09
N ASP A 103 0.71 17.23 11.03
CA ASP A 103 0.28 18.60 11.07
C ASP A 103 -0.30 19.01 9.70
N ASP A 104 -1.26 19.93 9.68
CA ASP A 104 -1.89 20.42 8.44
C ASP A 104 -0.88 21.16 7.52
N THR A 105 0.30 21.48 8.02
CA THR A 105 1.39 22.16 7.29
C THR A 105 2.43 21.20 6.70
N GLU A 106 2.42 19.93 7.11
CA GLU A 106 3.38 18.91 6.68
C GLU A 106 2.72 17.85 5.79
N SER A 107 3.55 17.14 5.05
CA SER A 107 3.09 15.97 4.30
C SER A 107 2.50 14.95 5.29
N PRO A 108 1.33 14.39 5.00
CA PRO A 108 0.71 13.44 5.90
C PRO A 108 1.59 12.18 6.04
N ASN A 109 1.83 11.79 7.28
CA ASN A 109 2.58 10.58 7.62
C ASN A 109 1.63 9.47 8.07
N ILE A 110 2.05 8.24 7.90
CA ILE A 110 1.33 7.07 8.41
C ILE A 110 1.87 6.75 9.79
N TYR A 111 0.97 6.70 10.77
CA TYR A 111 1.31 6.36 12.15
C TYR A 111 0.75 4.99 12.50
N ILE A 112 1.56 4.17 13.12
CA ILE A 112 1.18 2.85 13.61
C ILE A 112 0.94 2.96 15.12
N CYS A 113 -0.18 2.44 15.60
CA CYS A 113 -0.47 2.32 17.01
C CYS A 113 0.38 1.20 17.62
N VAL A 114 1.36 1.58 18.44
CA VAL A 114 2.27 0.64 19.12
C VAL A 114 1.70 0.19 20.45
N LYS A 115 0.88 1.03 21.08
CA LYS A 115 0.14 0.70 22.29
C LYS A 115 -1.19 1.45 22.30
N LYS A 116 -2.27 0.72 22.56
CA LYS A 116 -3.60 1.31 22.68
C LYS A 116 -3.78 2.01 24.03
N GLY A 117 -4.60 3.06 24.04
CA GLY A 117 -5.11 3.69 25.25
C GLY A 117 -6.32 2.97 25.83
N ASP A 118 -6.75 3.40 27.02
CA ASP A 118 -7.93 2.86 27.72
C ASP A 118 -9.26 3.44 27.18
N ALA A 119 -9.20 4.54 26.45
CA ALA A 119 -10.35 5.23 25.84
C ALA A 119 -10.07 5.53 24.36
N GLY A 120 -11.06 6.09 23.66
CA GLY A 120 -10.86 6.55 22.28
C GLY A 120 -9.80 7.65 22.21
N SER A 121 -9.00 7.67 21.14
CA SER A 121 -7.91 8.63 20.97
C SER A 121 -8.43 10.06 20.86
N THR A 122 -7.87 10.96 21.65
CA THR A 122 -8.20 12.38 21.66
C THR A 122 -7.09 13.27 21.13
N GLU A 123 -5.89 12.74 20.97
CA GLU A 123 -4.73 13.46 20.45
C GLU A 123 -4.27 12.91 19.10
N LYS A 124 -4.31 13.77 18.07
CA LYS A 124 -3.83 13.41 16.74
C LYS A 124 -2.32 13.13 16.79
N PRO A 125 -1.83 12.02 16.20
CA PRO A 125 -0.40 11.79 16.07
C PRO A 125 0.20 12.81 15.10
N ILE A 126 1.30 13.44 15.53
CA ILE A 126 2.05 14.44 14.78
C ILE A 126 3.55 14.15 14.95
N GLY A 127 4.38 14.71 14.06
CA GLY A 127 5.83 14.54 14.10
C GLY A 127 6.33 13.55 13.04
N THR A 128 7.62 13.63 12.77
CA THR A 128 8.26 12.87 11.67
C THR A 128 9.30 11.87 12.18
N THR A 129 9.36 11.66 13.51
CA THR A 129 10.36 10.78 14.09
C THR A 129 9.90 9.33 14.07
N SER A 130 10.82 8.43 13.75
CA SER A 130 10.58 6.97 13.87
C SER A 130 10.54 6.48 15.32
N ASN A 131 10.75 7.36 16.30
CA ASN A 131 10.67 7.05 17.72
C ASN A 131 9.22 6.92 18.16
N VAL A 132 9.00 6.06 19.16
CA VAL A 132 7.68 5.93 19.78
C VAL A 132 7.35 7.19 20.55
N GLU A 133 6.27 7.85 20.17
CA GLU A 133 5.71 8.98 20.88
C GLU A 133 4.60 8.54 21.82
N VAL A 134 4.58 9.10 23.02
CA VAL A 134 3.52 8.88 24.02
C VAL A 134 2.60 10.08 23.99
N LYS A 135 1.31 9.81 23.79
CA LYS A 135 0.26 10.85 23.81
C LYS A 135 -0.39 10.93 25.20
N GLY A 136 -0.98 12.09 25.52
CA GLY A 136 -1.64 12.31 26.82
C GLY A 136 -2.85 11.42 27.03
N ASP A 137 -3.46 10.91 25.98
CA ASP A 137 -4.58 9.96 26.00
C ASP A 137 -4.16 8.49 26.22
N GLY A 138 -2.88 8.24 26.47
CA GLY A 138 -2.32 6.91 26.71
C GLY A 138 -1.94 6.11 25.47
N TYR A 139 -2.26 6.60 24.28
CA TYR A 139 -1.79 5.98 23.03
C TYR A 139 -0.30 6.19 22.82
N ARG A 140 0.33 5.21 22.18
CA ARG A 140 1.71 5.33 21.70
C ARG A 140 1.74 5.03 20.22
N SER A 141 2.33 5.94 19.45
CA SER A 141 2.43 5.82 18.01
C SER A 141 3.86 6.04 17.53
N ARG A 142 4.17 5.57 16.33
CA ARG A 142 5.39 5.90 15.59
C ARG A 142 5.04 6.09 14.11
N SER A 143 5.72 6.97 13.43
CA SER A 143 5.69 7.13 11.97
C SER A 143 6.70 6.21 11.27
#